data_07f7204aeff37bbaa8db142502993bf3
#
_entry.id   07f7204aeff37bbaa8db142502993bf3
#
_cell.length_a   1.000
_cell.length_b   1.000
_cell.length_c   1.000
_cell.angle_alpha   90.00
_cell.angle_beta   90.00
_cell.angle_gamma   90.00
#
_symmetry.space_group_name_H-M   'P 1'
#
loop_
_entity.id
_entity.type
_entity.pdbx_description
1 polymer ?
#
loop_
_entity_poly.entity_id
_entity_poly.type
_entity_poly.pdbx_seq_one_letter_code
_entity_poly.pdbx_strand_id
1 'polypeptide(L)'
;MRLINRLFLALLSCTLSVGVFAQTQDSTVVAAKDSVAPKKTKVFLEHANTLSFDKERNAEAQVLNGDVCFRHDSSYMYCDSAYFFEQTNSLEAFSNVRMEQGDTLFVYGNYLFYDGNTQIAYLRENVRMENGQVTLFTDSLNYERIPDIGYYFDGGLIVDSLNQLSSFYGQYSPSTKLAIFNDSVRLENEQFTLYSDTLHYNTDSKIATILGPSIIVSDSGTIYSSRGWYDTVNNTSLLLDRSQVVSGDRILTGDSIAYNRELGFGEAFGNMSLQDTAQHVMLEGQYGFYNEKSEYAFATDSARFLEFSQGDTLFLHGDTLKMTTVDSLYREVKAYY
;
A
#
# COMPACT_ATOMS: atom_id res chain seq x y z
N MET A 1 54.90 -44.84 -18.69
CA MET A 1 56.30 -44.44 -18.70
C MET A 1 56.35 -43.02 -18.15
N ARG A 2 56.61 -42.88 -16.84
CA ARG A 2 57.74 -42.19 -16.22
C ARG A 2 57.83 -40.71 -16.63
N LEU A 3 57.94 -39.71 -15.76
CA LEU A 3 58.39 -39.46 -14.35
C LEU A 3 58.14 -37.97 -14.09
N ILE A 4 57.58 -37.54 -12.94
CA ILE A 4 58.27 -37.02 -11.73
C ILE A 4 59.23 -35.83 -12.05
N ASN A 5 59.01 -34.63 -11.52
CA ASN A 5 59.63 -34.08 -10.33
C ASN A 5 59.53 -32.56 -10.15
N ARG A 6 59.24 -32.18 -8.92
CA ARG A 6 59.88 -31.27 -7.97
C ARG A 6 59.70 -29.76 -8.20
N LEU A 7 58.93 -29.12 -7.29
CA LEU A 7 59.33 -28.58 -6.00
C LEU A 7 60.45 -27.52 -6.05
N PHE A 8 60.09 -26.25 -5.91
CA PHE A 8 60.96 -25.29 -5.22
C PHE A 8 60.13 -24.33 -4.34
N LEU A 9 60.38 -24.50 -3.03
CA LEU A 9 59.92 -23.65 -1.95
C LEU A 9 60.87 -22.44 -1.89
N ALA A 10 60.37 -21.24 -1.94
CA ALA A 10 61.11 -20.04 -1.56
C ALA A 10 60.34 -19.36 -0.42
N LEU A 11 60.76 -19.58 0.79
CA LEU A 11 60.42 -18.79 1.96
C LEU A 11 61.03 -17.40 1.82
N LEU A 12 60.24 -16.36 1.78
CA LEU A 12 60.63 -15.00 2.01
C LEU A 12 59.95 -14.52 3.29
N SER A 13 60.72 -14.53 4.39
CA SER A 13 60.34 -13.98 5.69
C SER A 13 60.30 -12.45 5.60
N CYS A 14 59.11 -11.87 5.61
CA CYS A 14 58.94 -10.46 5.82
C CYS A 14 58.33 -10.26 7.22
N THR A 15 59.21 -9.82 8.15
CA THR A 15 58.80 -9.42 9.50
C THR A 15 58.06 -8.09 9.40
N LEU A 16 56.73 -8.10 9.47
CA LEU A 16 55.94 -6.89 9.66
C LEU A 16 55.64 -6.78 11.17
N SER A 17 56.24 -5.75 11.75
CA SER A 17 55.94 -5.27 13.09
C SER A 17 54.46 -4.88 13.18
N VAL A 18 53.69 -5.63 13.98
CA VAL A 18 52.30 -5.28 14.32
C VAL A 18 52.33 -4.17 15.35
N GLY A 19 52.12 -2.93 14.89
CA GLY A 19 51.79 -1.83 15.77
C GLY A 19 50.36 -2.05 16.30
N VAL A 20 50.26 -2.38 17.58
CA VAL A 20 48.96 -2.41 18.29
C VAL A 20 48.52 -0.96 18.47
N PHE A 21 47.66 -0.48 17.56
CA PHE A 21 46.84 0.68 17.86
C PHE A 21 45.68 0.21 18.75
N ALA A 22 45.76 0.52 20.03
CA ALA A 22 44.63 0.46 20.93
C ALA A 22 43.60 1.52 20.45
N GLN A 23 42.61 1.07 19.71
CA GLN A 23 41.38 1.86 19.52
C GLN A 23 40.64 1.80 20.87
N THR A 24 40.69 2.89 21.61
CA THR A 24 39.69 3.17 22.63
C THR A 24 38.35 3.23 21.95
N GLN A 25 37.58 2.15 22.02
CA GLN A 25 36.15 2.21 21.77
C GLN A 25 35.55 3.13 22.85
N ASP A 26 35.31 4.38 22.44
CA ASP A 26 34.42 5.26 23.16
C ASP A 26 33.01 4.66 23.01
N SER A 27 32.64 3.79 23.95
CA SER A 27 31.30 3.31 24.09
C SER A 27 30.46 4.48 24.58
N THR A 28 30.03 5.32 23.63
CA THR A 28 28.84 6.15 23.87
C THR A 28 27.70 5.20 24.16
N VAL A 29 27.47 4.96 25.44
CA VAL A 29 26.22 4.43 25.96
C VAL A 29 25.16 5.37 25.44
N VAL A 30 24.50 4.98 24.35
CA VAL A 30 23.23 5.58 23.96
C VAL A 30 22.32 5.26 25.12
N ALA A 31 22.14 6.25 25.99
CA ALA A 31 21.16 6.17 27.04
C ALA A 31 19.86 5.76 26.37
N ALA A 32 19.38 4.57 26.73
CA ALA A 32 18.04 4.15 26.38
C ALA A 32 17.13 5.30 26.82
N LYS A 33 16.47 5.94 25.85
CA LYS A 33 15.48 6.94 26.10
C LYS A 33 14.45 6.25 26.97
N ASP A 34 14.43 6.56 28.26
CA ASP A 34 13.41 6.06 29.17
C ASP A 34 12.08 6.25 28.45
N SER A 35 11.45 5.16 28.06
CA SER A 35 10.08 5.17 27.63
C SER A 35 9.26 5.54 28.84
N VAL A 36 9.00 6.81 29.03
CA VAL A 36 8.05 7.30 30.05
C VAL A 36 6.75 6.58 29.75
N ALA A 37 6.40 5.63 30.62
CA ALA A 37 5.12 4.96 30.52
C ALA A 37 4.03 6.05 30.42
N PRO A 38 3.08 5.96 29.48
CA PRO A 38 2.08 7.00 29.29
C PRO A 38 1.38 7.22 30.62
N LYS A 39 1.32 8.49 31.04
CA LYS A 39 0.67 8.89 32.31
C LYS A 39 -0.80 8.47 32.18
N LYS A 40 -1.25 7.54 33.03
CA LYS A 40 -2.66 7.12 33.04
C LYS A 40 -3.50 8.34 33.38
N THR A 41 -4.30 8.78 32.44
CA THR A 41 -5.27 9.87 32.60
C THR A 41 -6.65 9.26 32.85
N LYS A 42 -7.54 10.05 33.44
CA LYS A 42 -8.89 9.61 33.78
C LYS A 42 -9.90 10.11 32.77
N VAL A 43 -10.91 9.29 32.53
CA VAL A 43 -12.15 9.70 31.86
C VAL A 43 -12.98 10.53 32.85
N PHE A 44 -13.45 11.67 32.40
CA PHE A 44 -14.30 12.56 33.16
C PHE A 44 -15.70 12.64 32.55
N LEU A 45 -16.73 12.52 33.38
CA LEU A 45 -18.09 12.87 32.98
C LEU A 45 -18.22 14.39 33.02
N GLU A 46 -18.47 15.00 31.87
CA GLU A 46 -18.68 16.44 31.71
C GLU A 46 -20.16 16.81 31.84
N HIS A 47 -21.05 15.98 31.25
CA HIS A 47 -22.49 16.23 31.28
C HIS A 47 -23.31 14.93 31.19
N ALA A 48 -24.46 14.92 31.84
CA ALA A 48 -25.59 14.03 31.61
C ALA A 48 -26.86 14.66 32.20
N ASN A 49 -28.02 14.47 31.59
CA ASN A 49 -29.28 14.97 32.11
C ASN A 49 -29.69 14.25 33.43
N THR A 50 -29.41 12.93 33.48
CA THR A 50 -29.67 12.14 34.70
C THR A 50 -28.54 11.17 34.99
N LEU A 51 -28.29 10.95 36.26
CA LEU A 51 -27.38 9.96 36.81
C LEU A 51 -28.11 9.10 37.82
N SER A 52 -28.04 7.79 37.70
CA SER A 52 -28.61 6.84 38.62
C SER A 52 -27.68 5.64 38.85
N PHE A 53 -27.96 4.87 39.89
CA PHE A 53 -27.26 3.61 40.17
C PHE A 53 -28.25 2.46 40.12
N ASP A 54 -28.00 1.49 39.25
CA ASP A 54 -28.81 0.28 39.17
C ASP A 54 -28.08 -0.87 39.89
N LYS A 55 -28.42 -1.04 41.17
CA LYS A 55 -27.78 -2.07 42.01
C LYS A 55 -28.17 -3.51 41.62
N GLU A 56 -29.25 -3.68 40.87
CA GLU A 56 -29.74 -5.00 40.49
C GLU A 56 -29.06 -5.50 39.16
N ARG A 57 -28.79 -4.57 38.25
CA ARG A 57 -28.18 -4.90 36.95
C ARG A 57 -26.67 -4.76 36.95
N ASN A 58 -26.15 -3.71 37.55
CA ASN A 58 -24.72 -3.47 37.63
C ASN A 58 -24.38 -2.52 38.78
N ALA A 59 -24.02 -3.09 39.95
CA ALA A 59 -23.75 -2.35 41.18
C ALA A 59 -22.55 -1.39 41.07
N GLU A 60 -21.69 -1.56 40.07
CA GLU A 60 -20.46 -0.79 39.89
C GLU A 60 -20.59 0.31 38.84
N ALA A 61 -21.65 0.32 38.05
CA ALA A 61 -21.88 1.28 36.98
C ALA A 61 -22.74 2.45 37.40
N GLN A 62 -22.33 3.65 37.00
CA GLN A 62 -23.20 4.83 36.95
C GLN A 62 -24.00 4.76 35.64
N VAL A 63 -25.32 4.80 35.75
CA VAL A 63 -26.24 4.81 34.59
C VAL A 63 -26.56 6.26 34.24
N LEU A 64 -26.18 6.67 33.04
CA LEU A 64 -26.30 8.04 32.54
C LEU A 64 -27.30 8.07 31.37
N ASN A 65 -28.17 9.09 31.35
CA ASN A 65 -29.09 9.26 30.22
C ASN A 65 -29.24 10.75 29.87
N GLY A 66 -29.37 11.01 28.59
CA GLY A 66 -29.66 12.28 27.95
C GLY A 66 -28.43 13.19 27.84
N ASP A 67 -28.07 13.52 26.62
CA ASP A 67 -26.96 14.43 26.28
C ASP A 67 -25.65 14.10 27.00
N VAL A 68 -25.30 12.81 27.05
CA VAL A 68 -24.13 12.36 27.82
C VAL A 68 -22.86 12.78 27.08
N CYS A 69 -21.94 13.40 27.84
CA CYS A 69 -20.65 13.85 27.37
C CYS A 69 -19.53 13.42 28.32
N PHE A 70 -18.54 12.72 27.79
CA PHE A 70 -17.30 12.39 28.48
C PHE A 70 -16.12 13.11 27.84
N ARG A 71 -15.10 13.39 28.66
CA ARG A 71 -13.81 13.88 28.19
C ARG A 71 -12.67 13.00 28.69
N HIS A 72 -11.75 12.68 27.78
CA HIS A 72 -10.48 12.05 28.12
C HIS A 72 -9.34 12.76 27.39
N ASP A 73 -8.52 13.51 28.14
CA ASP A 73 -7.52 14.43 27.61
C ASP A 73 -8.14 15.47 26.65
N SER A 74 -7.74 15.44 25.36
CA SER A 74 -8.28 16.31 24.31
C SER A 74 -9.44 15.69 23.52
N SER A 75 -9.90 14.49 23.89
CA SER A 75 -10.99 13.81 23.18
C SER A 75 -12.29 13.91 23.94
N TYR A 76 -13.37 14.11 23.19
CA TYR A 76 -14.74 14.12 23.70
C TYR A 76 -15.53 12.95 23.12
N MET A 77 -16.43 12.39 23.92
CA MET A 77 -17.31 11.29 23.55
C MET A 77 -18.74 11.65 23.96
N TYR A 78 -19.65 11.64 23.00
CA TYR A 78 -21.06 11.98 23.16
C TYR A 78 -21.93 10.77 22.85
N CYS A 79 -23.06 10.64 23.55
CA CYS A 79 -24.06 9.61 23.31
C CYS A 79 -25.39 9.94 23.97
N ASP A 80 -26.44 9.16 23.68
CA ASP A 80 -27.75 9.34 24.32
C ASP A 80 -27.78 8.74 25.73
N SER A 81 -27.10 7.60 25.94
CA SER A 81 -27.02 6.93 27.23
C SER A 81 -25.70 6.18 27.41
N ALA A 82 -25.27 5.99 28.65
CA ALA A 82 -24.03 5.28 28.94
C ALA A 82 -24.05 4.59 30.30
N TYR A 83 -23.22 3.54 30.41
CA TYR A 83 -22.70 3.01 31.65
C TYR A 83 -21.30 3.52 31.89
N PHE A 84 -21.04 4.16 33.04
CA PHE A 84 -19.71 4.63 33.40
C PHE A 84 -19.17 3.84 34.59
N PHE A 85 -18.00 3.23 34.39
CA PHE A 85 -17.28 2.42 35.37
C PHE A 85 -16.07 3.19 35.89
N GLU A 86 -16.25 4.04 36.89
CA GLU A 86 -15.20 4.92 37.39
C GLU A 86 -13.99 4.14 37.93
N GLN A 87 -14.20 2.97 38.55
CA GLN A 87 -13.13 2.17 39.13
C GLN A 87 -12.20 1.57 38.10
N THR A 88 -12.74 1.13 36.97
CA THR A 88 -11.99 0.58 35.84
C THR A 88 -11.60 1.63 34.82
N ASN A 89 -12.04 2.88 35.00
CA ASN A 89 -11.80 3.99 34.07
C ASN A 89 -12.32 3.68 32.65
N SER A 90 -13.51 3.08 32.55
CA SER A 90 -14.10 2.66 31.29
C SER A 90 -15.57 3.06 31.16
N LEU A 91 -16.09 3.06 29.96
CA LEU A 91 -17.48 3.35 29.68
C LEU A 91 -18.04 2.49 28.55
N GLU A 92 -19.35 2.29 28.60
CA GLU A 92 -20.16 1.79 27.48
C GLU A 92 -21.16 2.86 27.09
N ALA A 93 -21.17 3.27 25.82
CA ALA A 93 -22.04 4.29 25.28
C ALA A 93 -22.97 3.72 24.22
N PHE A 94 -24.22 4.19 24.21
CA PHE A 94 -25.28 3.67 23.39
C PHE A 94 -26.01 4.79 22.67
N SER A 95 -26.31 4.57 21.41
CA SER A 95 -27.10 5.42 20.53
C SER A 95 -26.44 6.78 20.24
N ASN A 96 -26.41 7.14 18.98
CA ASN A 96 -25.84 8.41 18.51
C ASN A 96 -24.43 8.70 19.06
N VAL A 97 -23.61 7.64 19.14
CA VAL A 97 -22.25 7.78 19.63
C VAL A 97 -21.43 8.63 18.67
N ARG A 98 -20.73 9.62 19.22
CA ARG A 98 -19.79 10.45 18.49
C ARG A 98 -18.54 10.67 19.35
N MET A 99 -17.39 10.30 18.84
CA MET A 99 -16.09 10.55 19.41
C MET A 99 -15.34 11.60 18.57
N GLU A 100 -14.76 12.59 19.24
CA GLU A 100 -13.98 13.66 18.61
C GLU A 100 -12.55 13.63 19.15
N GLN A 101 -11.57 13.75 18.25
CA GLN A 101 -10.16 13.91 18.61
C GLN A 101 -9.56 15.09 17.86
N GLY A 102 -9.33 16.18 18.57
CA GLY A 102 -9.00 17.46 17.93
C GLY A 102 -10.13 17.95 17.03
N ASP A 103 -9.76 18.74 16.00
CA ASP A 103 -10.73 19.39 15.10
C ASP A 103 -10.92 18.63 13.77
N THR A 104 -10.25 17.50 13.58
CA THR A 104 -10.19 16.84 12.28
C THR A 104 -10.61 15.38 12.28
N LEU A 105 -10.66 14.71 13.43
CA LEU A 105 -11.06 13.32 13.52
C LEU A 105 -12.37 13.17 14.26
N PHE A 106 -13.36 12.60 13.56
CA PHE A 106 -14.67 12.29 14.10
C PHE A 106 -14.98 10.82 13.86
N VAL A 107 -15.45 10.12 14.90
CA VAL A 107 -15.86 8.72 14.81
C VAL A 107 -17.27 8.57 15.33
N TYR A 108 -18.13 7.95 14.54
CA TYR A 108 -19.55 7.75 14.85
C TYR A 108 -19.87 6.25 14.91
N GLY A 109 -20.90 5.88 15.65
CA GLY A 109 -21.41 4.52 15.73
C GLY A 109 -22.67 4.46 16.60
N ASN A 110 -23.26 3.27 16.73
CA ASN A 110 -24.40 3.08 17.62
C ASN A 110 -24.00 2.56 18.99
N TYR A 111 -22.84 1.93 19.10
CA TYR A 111 -22.25 1.40 20.32
C TYR A 111 -20.77 1.73 20.42
N LEU A 112 -20.31 2.07 21.63
CA LEU A 112 -18.91 2.26 21.97
C LEU A 112 -18.63 1.61 23.32
N PHE A 113 -17.62 0.73 23.38
CA PHE A 113 -16.89 0.47 24.61
C PHE A 113 -15.55 1.22 24.55
N TYR A 114 -15.24 1.98 25.59
CA TYR A 114 -14.00 2.72 25.69
C TYR A 114 -13.24 2.36 26.98
N ASP A 115 -12.00 1.92 26.84
CA ASP A 115 -11.08 1.70 27.97
C ASP A 115 -10.13 2.90 28.09
N GLY A 116 -10.32 3.71 29.11
CA GLY A 116 -9.49 4.89 29.36
C GLY A 116 -8.07 4.56 29.81
N ASN A 117 -7.78 3.34 30.29
CA ASN A 117 -6.42 2.97 30.67
C ASN A 117 -5.55 2.62 29.47
N THR A 118 -6.12 1.94 28.47
CA THR A 118 -5.45 1.58 27.21
C THR A 118 -5.68 2.62 26.12
N GLN A 119 -6.68 3.46 26.28
CA GLN A 119 -7.15 4.45 25.30
C GLN A 119 -7.61 3.81 23.99
N ILE A 120 -8.25 2.64 24.09
CA ILE A 120 -8.82 1.93 22.94
C ILE A 120 -10.33 2.11 22.93
N ALA A 121 -10.86 2.50 21.78
CA ALA A 121 -12.28 2.63 21.50
C ALA A 121 -12.73 1.45 20.60
N TYR A 122 -13.73 0.72 21.04
CA TYR A 122 -14.36 -0.39 20.30
C TYR A 122 -15.74 0.07 19.84
N LEU A 123 -15.84 0.53 18.59
CA LEU A 123 -17.10 0.97 17.99
C LEU A 123 -17.75 -0.13 17.19
N ARG A 124 -19.08 -0.19 17.24
CA ARG A 124 -19.89 -1.19 16.58
C ARG A 124 -21.16 -0.57 16.00
N GLU A 125 -21.65 -1.20 14.92
CA GLU A 125 -22.89 -0.87 14.24
C GLU A 125 -22.88 0.52 13.58
N ASN A 126 -22.93 0.53 12.25
CA ASN A 126 -22.94 1.74 11.44
C ASN A 126 -21.77 2.68 11.75
N VAL A 127 -20.56 2.13 11.84
CA VAL A 127 -19.39 2.92 12.19
C VAL A 127 -18.92 3.75 11.01
N ARG A 128 -18.66 5.03 11.27
CA ARG A 128 -18.10 5.98 10.32
C ARG A 128 -16.98 6.78 10.98
N MET A 129 -15.78 6.74 10.37
CA MET A 129 -14.63 7.51 10.83
C MET A 129 -14.28 8.55 9.77
N GLU A 130 -14.30 9.81 10.11
CA GLU A 130 -14.04 10.94 9.23
C GLU A 130 -12.73 11.62 9.61
N ASN A 131 -11.84 11.82 8.61
CA ASN A 131 -10.61 12.59 8.77
C ASN A 131 -10.37 13.48 7.53
N GLY A 132 -10.82 14.72 7.63
CA GLY A 132 -10.79 15.66 6.50
C GLY A 132 -11.66 15.18 5.33
N GLN A 133 -11.05 14.85 4.19
CA GLN A 133 -11.76 14.35 3.01
C GLN A 133 -11.84 12.82 2.93
N VAL A 134 -11.33 12.13 3.94
CA VAL A 134 -11.32 10.66 4.00
C VAL A 134 -12.38 10.17 4.96
N THR A 135 -13.20 9.25 4.52
CA THR A 135 -14.21 8.59 5.35
C THR A 135 -14.06 7.08 5.27
N LEU A 136 -13.94 6.43 6.42
CA LEU A 136 -14.02 4.97 6.56
C LEU A 136 -15.41 4.59 7.05
N PHE A 137 -16.03 3.63 6.39
CA PHE A 137 -17.29 2.97 6.78
C PHE A 137 -17.03 1.50 7.11
N THR A 138 -17.58 1.03 8.21
CA THR A 138 -17.53 -0.38 8.63
C THR A 138 -18.62 -0.66 9.68
N ASP A 139 -18.87 -1.90 10.01
CA ASP A 139 -19.72 -2.25 11.15
C ASP A 139 -18.94 -2.48 12.45
N SER A 140 -17.61 -2.69 12.35
CA SER A 140 -16.75 -2.90 13.51
C SER A 140 -15.44 -2.14 13.36
N LEU A 141 -15.16 -1.21 14.26
CA LEU A 141 -13.90 -0.47 14.32
C LEU A 141 -13.29 -0.56 15.71
N ASN A 142 -12.04 -0.94 15.78
CA ASN A 142 -11.23 -0.74 16.98
C ASN A 142 -10.27 0.42 16.69
N TYR A 143 -10.35 1.48 17.48
CA TYR A 143 -9.49 2.66 17.34
C TYR A 143 -8.57 2.82 18.52
N GLU A 144 -7.27 2.67 18.27
CA GLU A 144 -6.21 2.88 19.25
C GLU A 144 -5.72 4.32 19.18
N ARG A 145 -6.08 5.14 20.17
CA ARG A 145 -5.82 6.58 20.16
C ARG A 145 -4.34 6.93 20.24
N ILE A 146 -3.51 6.13 20.94
CA ILE A 146 -2.08 6.44 21.15
C ILE A 146 -1.31 6.28 19.83
N PRO A 147 -1.37 5.12 19.09
CA PRO A 147 -0.75 5.01 17.79
C PRO A 147 -1.54 5.70 16.68
N ASP A 148 -2.75 6.20 16.95
CA ASP A 148 -3.67 6.82 15.99
C ASP A 148 -3.99 5.90 14.82
N ILE A 149 -4.48 4.68 15.14
CA ILE A 149 -4.80 3.65 14.15
C ILE A 149 -6.20 3.09 14.42
N GLY A 150 -7.06 3.16 13.41
CA GLY A 150 -8.32 2.44 13.36
C GLY A 150 -8.20 1.20 12.48
N TYR A 151 -8.70 0.05 12.95
CA TYR A 151 -8.71 -1.18 12.17
C TYR A 151 -10.05 -1.89 12.24
N TYR A 152 -10.44 -2.50 11.12
CA TYR A 152 -11.66 -3.27 10.94
C TYR A 152 -11.36 -4.70 10.43
N PHE A 153 -12.31 -5.62 10.65
CA PHE A 153 -12.12 -7.05 10.35
C PHE A 153 -13.38 -7.77 9.83
N ASP A 154 -14.44 -7.01 9.52
CA ASP A 154 -15.72 -7.53 9.01
C ASP A 154 -16.13 -6.85 7.70
N GLY A 155 -15.14 -6.35 6.96
CA GLY A 155 -15.35 -5.52 5.80
C GLY A 155 -15.35 -4.03 6.11
N GLY A 156 -14.80 -3.26 5.20
CA GLY A 156 -14.75 -1.80 5.29
C GLY A 156 -14.58 -1.15 3.93
N LEU A 157 -15.00 0.11 3.88
CA LEU A 157 -14.90 0.96 2.71
C LEU A 157 -14.28 2.29 3.12
N ILE A 158 -13.13 2.62 2.52
CA ILE A 158 -12.54 3.95 2.61
C ILE A 158 -12.88 4.71 1.34
N VAL A 159 -13.41 5.91 1.51
CA VAL A 159 -13.73 6.83 0.42
C VAL A 159 -12.91 8.09 0.61
N ASP A 160 -12.25 8.53 -0.44
CA ASP A 160 -11.63 9.85 -0.51
C ASP A 160 -12.16 10.67 -1.70
N SER A 161 -11.51 11.79 -2.05
CA SER A 161 -11.98 12.68 -3.11
C SER A 161 -12.00 12.05 -4.52
N LEU A 162 -11.25 10.98 -4.75
CA LEU A 162 -11.05 10.36 -6.07
C LEU A 162 -11.35 8.87 -6.10
N ASN A 163 -11.10 8.17 -4.99
CA ASN A 163 -11.03 6.72 -4.95
C ASN A 163 -11.95 6.13 -3.88
N GLN A 164 -12.43 4.92 -4.13
CA GLN A 164 -13.12 4.07 -3.19
C GLN A 164 -12.30 2.78 -3.01
N LEU A 165 -12.01 2.41 -1.77
CA LEU A 165 -11.21 1.24 -1.45
C LEU A 165 -11.96 0.35 -0.48
N SER A 166 -12.20 -0.89 -0.85
CA SER A 166 -12.84 -1.89 0.00
C SER A 166 -11.93 -3.10 0.22
N SER A 167 -12.07 -3.74 1.37
CA SER A 167 -11.41 -5.00 1.70
C SER A 167 -12.12 -5.69 2.86
N PHE A 168 -11.78 -6.95 3.15
CA PHE A 168 -12.32 -7.64 4.32
C PHE A 168 -11.62 -7.17 5.60
N TYR A 169 -10.29 -7.07 5.59
CA TYR A 169 -9.48 -6.51 6.69
C TYR A 169 -8.81 -5.23 6.25
N GLY A 170 -8.75 -4.27 7.15
CA GLY A 170 -7.98 -3.07 6.88
C GLY A 170 -7.71 -2.23 8.11
N GLN A 171 -6.78 -1.29 7.94
CA GLN A 171 -6.48 -0.29 8.94
C GLN A 171 -6.24 1.06 8.28
N TYR A 172 -6.53 2.13 9.01
CA TYR A 172 -6.26 3.50 8.59
C TYR A 172 -5.65 4.29 9.75
N SER A 173 -4.57 5.01 9.46
CA SER A 173 -3.95 5.94 10.39
C SER A 173 -4.19 7.38 9.92
N PRO A 174 -5.03 8.15 10.63
CA PRO A 174 -5.30 9.56 10.34
C PRO A 174 -4.06 10.45 10.31
N SER A 175 -3.08 10.20 11.18
CA SER A 175 -1.85 11.00 11.29
C SER A 175 -0.88 10.77 10.15
N THR A 176 -0.72 9.52 9.68
CA THR A 176 0.21 9.16 8.60
C THR A 176 -0.47 9.16 7.22
N LYS A 177 -1.79 9.26 7.17
CA LYS A 177 -2.60 9.14 5.95
C LYS A 177 -2.47 7.78 5.24
N LEU A 178 -1.93 6.77 5.93
CA LEU A 178 -1.72 5.45 5.40
C LEU A 178 -2.91 4.54 5.71
N ALA A 179 -3.47 3.94 4.66
CA ALA A 179 -4.42 2.85 4.75
C ALA A 179 -3.76 1.55 4.26
N ILE A 180 -3.99 0.45 4.96
CA ILE A 180 -3.51 -0.89 4.61
C ILE A 180 -4.74 -1.78 4.47
N PHE A 181 -4.79 -2.52 3.36
CA PHE A 181 -5.91 -3.38 3.00
C PHE A 181 -5.42 -4.80 2.77
N ASN A 182 -6.16 -5.77 3.28
CA ASN A 182 -5.88 -7.18 3.10
C ASN A 182 -7.17 -7.94 2.84
N ASP A 183 -7.08 -8.95 2.00
CA ASP A 183 -8.14 -9.84 1.58
C ASP A 183 -9.24 -9.13 0.76
N SER A 184 -9.41 -9.59 -0.47
CA SER A 184 -10.45 -9.13 -1.40
C SER A 184 -10.41 -7.60 -1.63
N VAL A 185 -9.17 -7.06 -1.78
CA VAL A 185 -8.97 -5.62 -1.94
C VAL A 185 -9.44 -5.16 -3.31
N ARG A 186 -10.27 -4.12 -3.32
CA ARG A 186 -10.73 -3.44 -4.53
C ARG A 186 -10.58 -1.93 -4.37
N LEU A 187 -9.77 -1.33 -5.23
CA LEU A 187 -9.68 0.12 -5.39
C LEU A 187 -10.34 0.51 -6.69
N GLU A 188 -11.23 1.46 -6.66
CA GLU A 188 -12.03 1.89 -7.79
C GLU A 188 -12.07 3.41 -7.89
N ASN A 189 -11.97 3.92 -9.12
CA ASN A 189 -12.28 5.29 -9.48
C ASN A 189 -12.96 5.33 -10.87
N GLU A 190 -13.19 6.53 -11.39
CA GLU A 190 -13.87 6.72 -12.70
C GLU A 190 -13.11 6.09 -13.88
N GLN A 191 -11.81 5.81 -13.76
CA GLN A 191 -10.96 5.44 -14.89
C GLN A 191 -10.49 3.97 -14.85
N PHE A 192 -10.43 3.35 -13.67
CA PHE A 192 -9.94 1.98 -13.51
C PHE A 192 -10.47 1.33 -12.24
N THR A 193 -10.35 0.00 -12.21
CA THR A 193 -10.52 -0.82 -11.00
C THR A 193 -9.26 -1.64 -10.77
N LEU A 194 -8.69 -1.58 -9.56
CA LEU A 194 -7.58 -2.41 -9.13
C LEU A 194 -8.08 -3.46 -8.14
N TYR A 195 -7.74 -4.72 -8.41
CA TYR A 195 -7.97 -5.86 -7.53
C TYR A 195 -6.64 -6.34 -6.98
N SER A 196 -6.57 -6.68 -5.69
CA SER A 196 -5.35 -7.14 -5.03
C SER A 196 -5.66 -8.01 -3.81
N ASP A 197 -4.67 -8.77 -3.35
CA ASP A 197 -4.75 -9.43 -2.04
C ASP A 197 -4.28 -8.50 -0.93
N THR A 198 -3.26 -7.69 -1.20
CA THR A 198 -2.68 -6.74 -0.24
C THR A 198 -2.29 -5.44 -0.93
N LEU A 199 -2.78 -4.34 -0.40
CA LEU A 199 -2.54 -3.01 -0.94
C LEU A 199 -2.27 -2.02 0.21
N HIS A 200 -1.25 -1.18 0.07
CA HIS A 200 -1.10 0.02 0.87
C HIS A 200 -1.52 1.24 0.05
N TYR A 201 -2.28 2.12 0.65
CA TYR A 201 -2.74 3.34 -0.02
C TYR A 201 -2.48 4.56 0.85
N ASN A 202 -1.81 5.54 0.30
CA ASN A 202 -1.63 6.82 0.97
C ASN A 202 -2.73 7.79 0.50
N THR A 203 -3.61 8.19 1.41
CA THR A 203 -4.79 9.01 1.10
C THR A 203 -4.45 10.48 0.80
N ASP A 204 -3.22 10.91 1.05
CA ASP A 204 -2.74 12.27 0.73
C ASP A 204 -2.08 12.29 -0.66
N SER A 205 -1.07 11.46 -0.87
CA SER A 205 -0.35 11.38 -2.17
C SER A 205 -1.13 10.63 -3.25
N LYS A 206 -2.20 9.89 -2.90
CA LYS A 206 -3.02 9.08 -3.82
C LYS A 206 -2.23 7.95 -4.50
N ILE A 207 -1.16 7.47 -3.86
CA ILE A 207 -0.34 6.38 -4.35
C ILE A 207 -0.79 5.06 -3.74
N ALA A 208 -1.09 4.09 -4.61
CA ALA A 208 -1.36 2.71 -4.26
C ALA A 208 -0.07 1.88 -4.41
N THR A 209 0.42 1.28 -3.33
CA THR A 209 1.57 0.37 -3.33
C THR A 209 1.09 -1.07 -3.39
N ILE A 210 1.49 -1.77 -4.43
CA ILE A 210 1.12 -3.16 -4.72
C ILE A 210 2.10 -4.07 -3.99
N LEU A 211 1.58 -4.97 -3.15
CA LEU A 211 2.37 -5.89 -2.32
C LEU A 211 1.99 -7.37 -2.50
N GLY A 212 1.14 -7.67 -3.46
CA GLY A 212 0.69 -9.01 -3.82
C GLY A 212 0.13 -9.06 -5.23
N PRO A 213 -0.29 -10.24 -5.72
CA PRO A 213 -0.88 -10.37 -7.03
C PRO A 213 -2.03 -9.39 -7.25
N SER A 214 -1.91 -8.56 -8.27
CA SER A 214 -2.83 -7.46 -8.55
C SER A 214 -3.14 -7.36 -10.03
N ILE A 215 -4.37 -6.94 -10.31
CA ILE A 215 -4.88 -6.71 -11.65
C ILE A 215 -5.49 -5.31 -11.68
N ILE A 216 -5.04 -4.47 -12.61
CA ILE A 216 -5.62 -3.13 -12.83
C ILE A 216 -6.33 -3.15 -14.18
N VAL A 217 -7.63 -2.99 -14.17
CA VAL A 217 -8.50 -3.05 -15.35
C VAL A 217 -9.00 -1.65 -15.69
N SER A 218 -8.90 -1.27 -16.95
CA SER A 218 -9.40 0.00 -17.48
C SER A 218 -9.87 -0.17 -18.93
N ASP A 219 -10.51 0.84 -19.49
CA ASP A 219 -10.93 0.84 -20.90
C ASP A 219 -9.76 0.72 -21.88
N SER A 220 -8.57 1.23 -21.51
CA SER A 220 -7.37 1.18 -22.35
C SER A 220 -6.60 -0.13 -22.26
N GLY A 221 -6.90 -0.99 -21.28
CA GLY A 221 -6.20 -2.26 -21.11
C GLY A 221 -6.11 -2.76 -19.69
N THR A 222 -5.29 -3.79 -19.49
CA THR A 222 -5.13 -4.47 -18.22
C THR A 222 -3.66 -4.56 -17.81
N ILE A 223 -3.35 -4.27 -16.56
CA ILE A 223 -2.02 -4.44 -15.98
C ILE A 223 -2.05 -5.61 -15.00
N TYR A 224 -1.07 -6.49 -15.09
CA TYR A 224 -0.81 -7.57 -14.14
C TYR A 224 0.52 -7.31 -13.43
N SER A 225 0.50 -7.23 -12.11
CA SER A 225 1.70 -6.99 -11.31
C SER A 225 1.57 -7.61 -9.92
N SER A 226 2.68 -8.03 -9.33
CA SER A 226 2.70 -8.51 -7.94
C SER A 226 3.40 -7.56 -6.99
N ARG A 227 4.12 -6.56 -7.53
CA ARG A 227 4.83 -5.56 -6.75
C ARG A 227 5.04 -4.27 -7.55
N GLY A 228 4.94 -3.15 -6.88
CA GLY A 228 5.14 -1.85 -7.50
C GLY A 228 4.29 -0.77 -6.86
N TRP A 229 4.05 0.29 -7.60
CA TRP A 229 3.12 1.34 -7.19
C TRP A 229 2.36 1.90 -8.39
N TYR A 230 1.20 2.45 -8.10
CA TYR A 230 0.34 3.15 -9.05
C TYR A 230 -0.12 4.49 -8.47
N ASP A 231 0.14 5.56 -9.19
CA ASP A 231 -0.35 6.91 -8.90
C ASP A 231 -1.75 7.06 -9.52
N THR A 232 -2.77 7.18 -8.68
CA THR A 232 -4.17 7.22 -9.12
C THR A 232 -4.59 8.58 -9.67
N VAL A 233 -3.76 9.62 -9.51
CA VAL A 233 -3.99 10.97 -10.05
C VAL A 233 -3.37 11.11 -11.43
N ASN A 234 -2.09 10.76 -11.56
CA ASN A 234 -1.32 10.96 -12.77
C ASN A 234 -1.39 9.75 -13.73
N ASN A 235 -2.02 8.66 -13.33
CA ASN A 235 -2.09 7.41 -14.10
C ASN A 235 -0.72 6.86 -14.51
N THR A 236 0.28 7.01 -13.63
CA THR A 236 1.62 6.49 -13.81
C THR A 236 1.90 5.35 -12.85
N SER A 237 2.76 4.43 -13.25
CA SER A 237 3.14 3.30 -12.41
C SER A 237 4.60 2.89 -12.63
N LEU A 238 5.16 2.29 -11.60
CA LEU A 238 6.36 1.47 -11.68
C LEU A 238 5.99 0.06 -11.21
N LEU A 239 6.04 -0.88 -12.14
CA LEU A 239 5.65 -2.28 -11.94
C LEU A 239 6.91 -3.13 -11.88
N LEU A 240 6.96 -4.06 -10.95
CA LEU A 240 8.13 -4.91 -10.69
C LEU A 240 7.76 -6.40 -10.81
N ASP A 241 8.77 -7.28 -10.70
CA ASP A 241 8.58 -8.73 -10.62
C ASP A 241 7.90 -9.33 -11.87
N ARG A 242 8.44 -8.98 -13.04
CA ARG A 242 7.98 -9.52 -14.34
C ARG A 242 6.52 -9.18 -14.64
N SER A 243 6.17 -7.94 -14.50
CA SER A 243 4.82 -7.44 -14.78
C SER A 243 4.47 -7.42 -16.27
N GLN A 244 3.17 -7.29 -16.56
CA GLN A 244 2.63 -7.22 -17.92
C GLN A 244 1.67 -6.04 -18.04
N VAL A 245 1.76 -5.34 -19.18
CA VAL A 245 0.78 -4.34 -19.62
C VAL A 245 0.16 -4.84 -20.92
N VAL A 246 -1.14 -5.08 -20.90
CA VAL A 246 -1.93 -5.58 -22.02
C VAL A 246 -2.80 -4.44 -22.55
N SER A 247 -2.61 -4.06 -23.81
CA SER A 247 -3.40 -3.04 -24.51
C SER A 247 -3.86 -3.59 -25.87
N GLY A 248 -5.14 -3.87 -26.00
CA GLY A 248 -5.66 -4.59 -27.16
C GLY A 248 -4.94 -5.93 -27.41
N ASP A 249 -4.38 -6.09 -28.60
CA ASP A 249 -3.62 -7.29 -28.99
C ASP A 249 -2.13 -7.24 -28.59
N ARG A 250 -1.69 -6.18 -27.88
CA ARG A 250 -0.29 -5.96 -27.53
C ARG A 250 -0.02 -6.22 -26.07
N ILE A 251 1.09 -6.91 -25.80
CA ILE A 251 1.51 -7.28 -24.44
C ILE A 251 2.96 -6.83 -24.26
N LEU A 252 3.16 -5.84 -23.40
CA LEU A 252 4.49 -5.40 -22.95
C LEU A 252 4.83 -6.12 -21.64
N THR A 253 5.98 -6.77 -21.60
CA THR A 253 6.49 -7.51 -20.44
C THR A 253 7.92 -7.06 -20.14
N GLY A 254 8.31 -7.01 -18.86
CA GLY A 254 9.65 -6.70 -18.41
C GLY A 254 9.85 -7.05 -16.94
N ASP A 255 11.09 -7.17 -16.50
CA ASP A 255 11.38 -7.40 -15.08
C ASP A 255 10.96 -6.18 -14.25
N SER A 256 11.02 -4.99 -14.84
CA SER A 256 10.30 -3.79 -14.36
C SER A 256 9.76 -2.98 -15.53
N ILE A 257 8.61 -2.33 -15.32
CA ILE A 257 7.95 -1.50 -16.34
C ILE A 257 7.56 -0.16 -15.70
N ALA A 258 8.06 0.94 -16.27
CA ALA A 258 7.54 2.28 -16.02
C ALA A 258 6.44 2.55 -17.06
N TYR A 259 5.22 2.81 -16.62
CA TYR A 259 4.08 2.97 -17.52
C TYR A 259 3.30 4.24 -17.23
N ASN A 260 2.97 4.97 -18.27
CA ASN A 260 2.06 6.12 -18.22
C ASN A 260 0.84 5.80 -19.07
N ARG A 261 -0.28 5.55 -18.43
CA ARG A 261 -1.52 5.14 -19.10
C ARG A 261 -2.13 6.24 -19.93
N GLU A 262 -2.05 7.50 -19.45
CA GLU A 262 -2.64 8.64 -20.18
C GLU A 262 -1.92 8.89 -21.50
N LEU A 263 -0.60 8.75 -21.51
CA LEU A 263 0.22 8.91 -22.71
C LEU A 263 0.26 7.66 -23.59
N GLY A 264 -0.18 6.50 -23.07
CA GLY A 264 -0.04 5.20 -23.73
C GLY A 264 1.42 4.83 -23.95
N PHE A 265 2.26 5.03 -22.94
CA PHE A 265 3.70 4.92 -23.03
C PHE A 265 4.25 4.01 -21.94
N GLY A 266 5.06 3.00 -22.36
CA GLY A 266 5.70 2.07 -21.45
C GLY A 266 7.17 1.86 -21.76
N GLU A 267 8.03 1.93 -20.73
CA GLU A 267 9.43 1.54 -20.74
C GLU A 267 9.61 0.26 -19.94
N ALA A 268 10.24 -0.75 -20.57
CA ALA A 268 10.50 -2.03 -19.93
C ALA A 268 12.01 -2.27 -19.78
N PHE A 269 12.40 -2.71 -18.59
CA PHE A 269 13.79 -2.96 -18.21
C PHE A 269 13.93 -4.42 -17.76
N GLY A 270 14.99 -5.08 -18.23
CA GLY A 270 15.27 -6.49 -17.99
C GLY A 270 14.31 -7.41 -18.74
N ASN A 271 14.84 -8.24 -19.65
CA ASN A 271 14.07 -9.22 -20.40
C ASN A 271 12.78 -8.64 -21.01
N MET A 272 12.90 -7.46 -21.62
CA MET A 272 11.79 -6.79 -22.29
C MET A 272 11.26 -7.64 -23.43
N SER A 273 9.94 -7.74 -23.53
CA SER A 273 9.23 -8.36 -24.64
C SER A 273 7.97 -7.56 -24.96
N LEU A 274 7.81 -7.18 -26.23
CA LEU A 274 6.59 -6.61 -26.77
C LEU A 274 6.03 -7.60 -27.80
N GLN A 275 4.92 -8.23 -27.48
CA GLN A 275 4.21 -9.16 -28.35
C GLN A 275 2.99 -8.47 -28.97
N ASP A 276 2.78 -8.66 -30.29
CA ASP A 276 1.53 -8.37 -30.98
C ASP A 276 0.90 -9.70 -31.39
N THR A 277 -0.19 -10.06 -30.70
CA THR A 277 -0.84 -11.36 -30.87
C THR A 277 -1.65 -11.45 -32.18
N ALA A 278 -2.18 -10.32 -32.67
CA ALA A 278 -2.92 -10.27 -33.93
C ALA A 278 -2.01 -10.43 -35.15
N GLN A 279 -0.82 -9.86 -35.10
CA GLN A 279 0.14 -9.90 -36.18
C GLN A 279 1.20 -11.00 -36.06
N HIS A 280 1.16 -11.76 -34.96
CA HIS A 280 2.12 -12.84 -34.68
C HIS A 280 3.58 -12.38 -34.72
N VAL A 281 3.88 -11.24 -34.10
CA VAL A 281 5.24 -10.70 -33.99
C VAL A 281 5.63 -10.46 -32.54
N MET A 282 6.94 -10.48 -32.30
CA MET A 282 7.54 -10.23 -31.00
C MET A 282 8.83 -9.43 -31.17
N LEU A 283 8.98 -8.37 -30.35
CA LEU A 283 10.20 -7.58 -30.22
C LEU A 283 10.75 -7.77 -28.81
N GLU A 284 12.00 -8.20 -28.70
CA GLU A 284 12.66 -8.49 -27.42
C GLU A 284 13.97 -7.75 -27.30
N GLY A 285 14.41 -7.52 -26.04
CA GLY A 285 15.70 -6.92 -25.68
C GLY A 285 15.89 -6.85 -24.17
N GLN A 286 17.00 -6.28 -23.71
CA GLN A 286 17.18 -6.04 -22.27
C GLN A 286 16.50 -4.74 -21.83
N TYR A 287 16.36 -3.79 -22.75
CA TYR A 287 15.65 -2.55 -22.54
C TYR A 287 14.86 -2.18 -23.80
N GLY A 288 13.73 -1.57 -23.62
CA GLY A 288 12.97 -1.00 -24.71
C GLY A 288 11.74 -0.25 -24.25
N PHE A 289 11.08 0.39 -25.21
CA PHE A 289 9.83 1.05 -24.94
C PHE A 289 8.82 0.85 -26.06
N TYR A 290 7.57 1.11 -25.72
CA TYR A 290 6.44 1.11 -26.64
C TYR A 290 5.56 2.34 -26.39
N ASN A 291 5.17 3.01 -27.46
CA ASN A 291 4.18 4.07 -27.44
C ASN A 291 2.97 3.66 -28.29
N GLU A 292 1.83 3.48 -27.65
CA GLU A 292 0.58 3.02 -28.27
C GLU A 292 0.04 4.00 -29.30
N LYS A 293 0.11 5.32 -29.01
CA LYS A 293 -0.47 6.35 -29.88
C LYS A 293 0.27 6.53 -31.18
N SER A 294 1.60 6.38 -31.16
CA SER A 294 2.42 6.47 -32.37
C SER A 294 2.73 5.11 -32.99
N GLU A 295 2.31 4.03 -32.33
CA GLU A 295 2.63 2.64 -32.69
C GLU A 295 4.14 2.42 -32.94
N TYR A 296 4.96 3.12 -32.17
CA TYR A 296 6.40 3.03 -32.25
C TYR A 296 6.94 2.24 -31.06
N ALA A 297 7.87 1.33 -31.37
CA ALA A 297 8.62 0.59 -30.36
C ALA A 297 10.09 0.53 -30.71
N PHE A 298 10.94 0.41 -29.70
CA PHE A 298 12.31 -0.05 -29.88
C PHE A 298 12.72 -1.02 -28.78
N ALA A 299 13.69 -1.87 -29.10
CA ALA A 299 14.40 -2.69 -28.14
C ALA A 299 15.89 -2.60 -28.38
N THR A 300 16.70 -2.68 -27.33
CA THR A 300 18.15 -2.62 -27.39
C THR A 300 18.80 -3.66 -26.47
N ASP A 301 20.11 -3.81 -26.58
CA ASP A 301 20.91 -4.80 -25.87
C ASP A 301 20.51 -6.25 -26.23
N SER A 302 21.07 -6.72 -27.33
CA SER A 302 20.75 -8.02 -27.93
C SER A 302 19.31 -8.09 -28.43
N ALA A 303 18.87 -7.04 -29.11
CA ALA A 303 17.52 -6.95 -29.62
C ALA A 303 17.22 -8.03 -30.67
N ARG A 304 16.02 -8.60 -30.58
CA ARG A 304 15.52 -9.60 -31.52
C ARG A 304 14.09 -9.26 -31.93
N PHE A 305 13.81 -9.41 -33.20
CA PHE A 305 12.47 -9.40 -33.77
C PHE A 305 12.14 -10.78 -34.34
N LEU A 306 10.98 -11.27 -33.98
CA LEU A 306 10.47 -12.58 -34.45
C LEU A 306 9.13 -12.37 -35.14
N GLU A 307 8.94 -13.02 -36.30
CA GLU A 307 7.66 -13.12 -36.96
C GLU A 307 7.35 -14.60 -37.22
N PHE A 308 6.16 -15.05 -36.83
CA PHE A 308 5.75 -16.47 -36.89
C PHE A 308 4.37 -16.65 -37.54
N SER A 309 3.98 -15.72 -38.43
CA SER A 309 2.68 -15.73 -39.11
C SER A 309 2.55 -16.80 -40.21
N GLN A 310 3.66 -17.32 -40.76
CA GLN A 310 3.66 -18.15 -41.98
C GLN A 310 4.15 -19.61 -41.78
N GLY A 311 4.16 -20.09 -40.55
CA GLY A 311 4.57 -21.47 -40.22
C GLY A 311 6.07 -21.64 -39.95
N ASP A 312 6.92 -20.81 -40.56
CA ASP A 312 8.33 -20.65 -40.20
C ASP A 312 8.54 -19.35 -39.43
N THR A 313 9.57 -19.29 -38.58
CA THR A 313 9.89 -18.08 -37.82
C THR A 313 10.96 -17.26 -38.53
N LEU A 314 10.62 -16.03 -38.89
CA LEU A 314 11.59 -15.04 -39.34
C LEU A 314 12.30 -14.42 -38.15
N PHE A 315 13.61 -14.34 -38.19
CA PHE A 315 14.45 -13.71 -37.16
C PHE A 315 15.22 -12.52 -37.73
N LEU A 316 15.13 -11.39 -37.03
CA LEU A 316 16.01 -10.25 -37.23
C LEU A 316 16.66 -9.92 -35.90
N HIS A 317 17.95 -9.66 -35.87
CA HIS A 317 18.67 -9.25 -34.65
C HIS A 317 19.58 -8.07 -34.94
N GLY A 318 19.94 -7.36 -33.90
CA GLY A 318 20.83 -6.20 -33.91
C GLY A 318 21.13 -5.72 -32.51
N ASP A 319 22.02 -4.74 -32.37
CA ASP A 319 22.20 -4.08 -31.06
C ASP A 319 20.94 -3.32 -30.66
N THR A 320 20.33 -2.65 -31.62
CA THR A 320 19.05 -1.95 -31.46
C THR A 320 18.12 -2.25 -32.63
N LEU A 321 16.87 -2.57 -32.34
CA LEU A 321 15.79 -2.68 -33.31
C LEU A 321 14.73 -1.61 -33.06
N LYS A 322 14.31 -0.93 -34.13
CA LYS A 322 13.22 0.04 -34.10
C LYS A 322 12.09 -0.45 -34.98
N MET A 323 10.88 -0.42 -34.44
CA MET A 323 9.67 -0.87 -35.11
C MET A 323 8.68 0.28 -35.21
N THR A 324 8.12 0.50 -36.38
CA THR A 324 7.12 1.54 -36.64
C THR A 324 6.02 0.97 -37.50
N THR A 325 4.76 1.19 -37.13
CA THR A 325 3.62 0.89 -38.00
C THR A 325 3.50 2.02 -39.01
N VAL A 326 3.57 1.69 -40.29
CA VAL A 326 3.48 2.67 -41.40
C VAL A 326 2.01 2.88 -41.79
N ASP A 327 1.27 1.77 -41.91
CA ASP A 327 -0.19 1.75 -42.10
C ASP A 327 -0.77 0.42 -41.58
N SER A 328 -2.03 0.15 -41.82
CA SER A 328 -2.70 -1.07 -41.36
C SER A 328 -2.12 -2.37 -41.93
N LEU A 329 -1.32 -2.30 -42.98
CA LEU A 329 -0.76 -3.46 -43.71
C LEU A 329 0.75 -3.59 -43.53
N TYR A 330 1.45 -2.49 -43.27
CA TYR A 330 2.91 -2.46 -43.27
C TYR A 330 3.49 -1.98 -41.93
N ARG A 331 4.49 -2.77 -41.49
CA ARG A 331 5.32 -2.43 -40.34
C ARG A 331 6.78 -2.41 -40.80
N GLU A 332 7.50 -1.37 -40.50
CA GLU A 332 8.92 -1.23 -40.77
C GLU A 332 9.74 -1.61 -39.54
N VAL A 333 10.73 -2.49 -39.69
CA VAL A 333 11.68 -2.83 -38.64
C VAL A 333 13.09 -2.51 -39.12
N LYS A 334 13.81 -1.66 -38.42
CA LYS A 334 15.18 -1.23 -38.70
C LYS A 334 16.14 -1.79 -37.67
N ALA A 335 17.20 -2.46 -38.13
CA ALA A 335 18.30 -2.97 -37.31
C ALA A 335 19.48 -2.02 -37.34
N TYR A 336 20.07 -1.80 -36.17
CA TYR A 336 21.31 -1.03 -36.00
C TYR A 336 22.33 -1.92 -35.27
N TYR A 337 23.59 -1.82 -35.69
CA TYR A 337 24.71 -2.58 -35.16
C TYR A 337 25.79 -1.63 -34.68
#